data_d072b914097e9fb9c2b944d7ca43305c
#
_entry.id   d072b914097e9fb9c2b944d7ca43305c
#
_cell.length_a   1.000
_cell.length_b   1.000
_cell.length_c   1.000
_cell.angle_alpha   90.00
_cell.angle_beta   90.00
_cell.angle_gamma   90.00
#
_symmetry.space_group_name_H-M   'P 1'
#
loop_
_entity.id
_entity.type
_entity.pdbx_description
1 polymer ?
#
loop_
_entity_poly.entity_id
_entity_poly.type
_entity_poly.pdbx_seq_one_letter_code
_entity_poly.pdbx_strand_id
1 'polypeptide(L)'
;YAMARIKRFRGSMLFAGLVSAPMVMPDVITGLSMLLLISQVQIMLQGWLGNDVAWLDRSFFTIFLGHTTLCMAYVTVVIRSRLAELDQSLEEAAMDLGARPMKIFFVITLPLVAPAIASGFLLGITLSLDDVVIASFLWGPGSSTLPQVIFSRIRRGLDPQMNVLATIIIGIVGTLVIAANYFMLRQATKREREMQAAYKAEQKALESA
;
A
#
# COMPACT_ATOMS: atom_id res chain seq x y z
N TYR A 1 -6.11 -8.14 -9.69
CA TYR A 1 -6.31 -8.65 -11.05
C TYR A 1 -7.73 -9.17 -11.24
N ALA A 2 -8.18 -10.16 -10.45
CA ALA A 2 -9.51 -10.77 -10.57
C ALA A 2 -10.66 -9.74 -10.60
N MET A 3 -10.64 -8.74 -9.71
CA MET A 3 -11.66 -7.69 -9.64
C MET A 3 -11.68 -6.72 -10.83
N ALA A 4 -10.59 -6.60 -11.59
CA ALA A 4 -10.49 -5.71 -12.74
C ALA A 4 -10.75 -6.44 -14.06
N ARG A 5 -10.24 -7.67 -14.21
CA ARG A 5 -10.28 -8.43 -15.47
C ARG A 5 -11.40 -9.47 -15.50
N ILE A 6 -11.68 -10.13 -14.37
CA ILE A 6 -12.75 -11.14 -14.29
C ILE A 6 -14.00 -10.47 -13.72
N LYS A 7 -14.69 -9.66 -14.55
CA LYS A 7 -15.79 -8.77 -14.12
C LYS A 7 -16.96 -9.49 -13.43
N ARG A 8 -17.21 -10.77 -13.69
CA ARG A 8 -18.33 -11.55 -13.12
C ARG A 8 -17.89 -12.97 -12.77
N PHE A 9 -17.63 -13.22 -11.50
CA PHE A 9 -17.51 -14.57 -10.93
C PHE A 9 -18.46 -14.71 -9.72
N ARG A 10 -18.83 -15.96 -9.41
CA ARG A 10 -19.72 -16.22 -8.24
C ARG A 10 -19.07 -15.69 -6.97
N GLY A 11 -19.75 -14.80 -6.26
CA GLY A 11 -19.22 -14.17 -5.05
C GLY A 11 -18.36 -12.92 -5.27
N SER A 12 -18.26 -12.37 -6.48
CA SER A 12 -17.47 -11.17 -6.77
C SER A 12 -17.87 -9.96 -5.92
N MET A 13 -19.17 -9.80 -5.64
CA MET A 13 -19.69 -8.73 -4.79
C MET A 13 -19.25 -8.91 -3.32
N LEU A 14 -19.35 -10.14 -2.80
CA LEU A 14 -18.90 -10.45 -1.44
C LEU A 14 -17.39 -10.25 -1.30
N PHE A 15 -16.61 -10.72 -2.27
CA PHE A 15 -15.17 -10.56 -2.28
C PHE A 15 -14.76 -9.08 -2.33
N ALA A 16 -15.41 -8.29 -3.19
CA ALA A 16 -15.19 -6.84 -3.25
C ALA A 16 -15.55 -6.15 -1.93
N GLY A 17 -16.68 -6.53 -1.33
CA GLY A 17 -17.10 -6.02 -0.03
C GLY A 17 -16.10 -6.34 1.08
N LEU A 18 -15.64 -7.59 1.17
CA LEU A 18 -14.66 -8.01 2.18
C LEU A 18 -13.31 -7.28 2.03
N VAL A 19 -12.83 -7.12 0.80
CA VAL A 19 -11.56 -6.39 0.55
C VAL A 19 -11.70 -4.91 0.88
N SER A 20 -12.87 -4.29 0.63
CA SER A 20 -13.10 -2.87 0.88
C SER A 20 -13.61 -2.57 2.30
N ALA A 21 -14.03 -3.57 3.05
CA ALA A 21 -14.61 -3.39 4.39
C ALA A 21 -13.69 -2.60 5.35
N PRO A 22 -12.38 -2.89 5.45
CA PRO A 22 -11.49 -2.15 6.35
C PRO A 22 -11.37 -0.66 6.01
N MET A 23 -11.58 -0.28 4.74
CA MET A 23 -11.51 1.11 4.30
C MET A 23 -12.76 1.93 4.72
N VAL A 24 -13.89 1.26 4.89
CA VAL A 24 -15.17 1.91 5.21
C VAL A 24 -15.46 1.86 6.71
N MET A 25 -14.93 0.86 7.40
CA MET A 25 -15.15 0.69 8.85
C MET A 25 -14.28 1.68 9.64
N PRO A 26 -14.80 2.25 10.74
CA PRO A 26 -13.98 3.02 11.68
C PRO A 26 -12.81 2.18 12.22
N ASP A 27 -11.62 2.78 12.31
CA ASP A 27 -10.38 2.10 12.75
C ASP A 27 -10.52 1.43 14.12
N VAL A 28 -11.31 2.04 15.03
CA VAL A 28 -11.62 1.45 16.36
C VAL A 28 -12.31 0.11 16.22
N ILE A 29 -13.30 0.01 15.32
CA ILE A 29 -14.05 -1.23 15.10
C ILE A 29 -13.14 -2.26 14.43
N THR A 30 -12.34 -1.84 13.47
CA THR A 30 -11.37 -2.71 12.79
C THR A 30 -10.34 -3.25 13.78
N GLY A 31 -9.73 -2.40 14.61
CA GLY A 31 -8.75 -2.80 15.62
C GLY A 31 -9.32 -3.74 16.67
N LEU A 32 -10.51 -3.44 17.19
CA LEU A 32 -11.20 -4.30 18.16
C LEU A 32 -11.58 -5.66 17.54
N SER A 33 -12.11 -5.66 16.32
CA SER A 33 -12.48 -6.89 15.62
C SER A 33 -11.26 -7.78 15.36
N MET A 34 -10.13 -7.19 14.97
CA MET A 34 -8.88 -7.92 14.79
C MET A 34 -8.35 -8.50 16.10
N LEU A 35 -8.40 -7.73 17.20
CA LEU A 35 -8.02 -8.22 18.52
C LEU A 35 -8.88 -9.45 18.92
N LEU A 36 -10.20 -9.35 18.78
CA LEU A 36 -11.11 -10.43 19.10
C LEU A 36 -10.88 -11.65 18.20
N LEU A 37 -10.70 -11.45 16.90
CA LEU A 37 -10.42 -12.53 15.96
C LEU A 37 -9.12 -13.26 16.32
N ILE A 38 -8.02 -12.52 16.54
CA ILE A 38 -6.73 -13.10 16.90
C ILE A 38 -6.83 -13.87 18.21
N SER A 39 -7.52 -13.31 19.24
CA SER A 39 -7.74 -13.98 20.53
C SER A 39 -8.55 -15.28 20.38
N GLN A 40 -9.60 -15.29 19.55
CA GLN A 40 -10.39 -16.49 19.31
C GLN A 40 -9.58 -17.55 18.53
N VAL A 41 -8.82 -17.14 17.53
CA VAL A 41 -7.93 -18.05 16.80
C VAL A 41 -6.88 -18.65 17.73
N GLN A 42 -6.32 -17.85 18.62
CA GLN A 42 -5.34 -18.31 19.62
C GLN A 42 -5.94 -19.36 20.55
N ILE A 43 -7.13 -19.11 21.13
CA ILE A 43 -7.84 -20.06 22.00
C ILE A 43 -8.15 -21.36 21.26
N MET A 44 -8.64 -21.25 20.03
CA MET A 44 -8.98 -22.40 19.21
C MET A 44 -7.73 -23.27 18.88
N LEU A 45 -6.63 -22.63 18.53
CA LEU A 45 -5.38 -23.32 18.22
C LEU A 45 -4.74 -23.97 19.46
N GLN A 46 -4.78 -23.29 20.62
CA GLN A 46 -4.34 -23.86 21.89
C GLN A 46 -5.14 -25.12 22.26
N GLY A 47 -6.45 -25.06 22.08
CA GLY A 47 -7.33 -26.23 22.32
C GLY A 47 -7.08 -27.38 21.36
N TRP A 48 -6.61 -27.12 20.15
CA TRP A 48 -6.38 -28.13 19.10
C TRP A 48 -4.98 -28.73 19.16
N LEU A 49 -3.97 -27.88 19.39
CA LEU A 49 -2.55 -28.28 19.37
C LEU A 49 -2.03 -28.71 20.75
N GLY A 50 -2.78 -28.41 21.82
CA GLY A 50 -2.37 -28.70 23.19
C GLY A 50 -1.11 -27.93 23.66
N ASN A 51 -0.61 -27.00 22.87
CA ASN A 51 0.59 -26.21 23.11
C ASN A 51 0.27 -24.73 23.17
N ASP A 52 1.11 -23.98 23.86
CA ASP A 52 1.02 -22.52 23.89
C ASP A 52 1.35 -21.93 22.51
N VAL A 53 0.50 -21.03 22.02
CA VAL A 53 0.59 -20.38 20.70
C VAL A 53 1.09 -18.94 20.91
N ALA A 54 2.20 -18.80 21.63
CA ALA A 54 2.77 -17.50 22.03
C ALA A 54 3.08 -16.55 20.85
N TRP A 55 3.24 -17.07 19.64
CA TRP A 55 3.46 -16.22 18.45
C TRP A 55 2.24 -15.42 18.02
N LEU A 56 1.01 -15.78 18.50
CA LEU A 56 -0.22 -15.00 18.34
C LEU A 56 -0.47 -14.03 19.50
N ASP A 57 0.40 -13.98 20.51
CA ASP A 57 0.31 -12.98 21.54
C ASP A 57 0.47 -11.58 20.93
N ARG A 58 -0.15 -10.61 21.61
CA ARG A 58 -0.04 -9.21 21.19
C ARG A 58 1.42 -8.79 21.09
N SER A 59 1.85 -8.44 19.88
CA SER A 59 3.25 -8.22 19.52
C SER A 59 3.36 -7.40 18.24
N PHE A 60 4.57 -7.18 17.75
CA PHE A 60 4.77 -6.63 16.40
C PHE A 60 4.11 -7.45 15.30
N PHE A 61 4.01 -8.76 15.48
CA PHE A 61 3.35 -9.62 14.49
C PHE A 61 1.85 -9.35 14.38
N THR A 62 1.16 -9.19 15.50
CA THR A 62 -0.26 -8.87 15.50
C THR A 62 -0.54 -7.46 14.97
N ILE A 63 0.32 -6.48 15.27
CA ILE A 63 0.28 -5.14 14.66
C ILE A 63 0.47 -5.26 13.13
N PHE A 64 1.45 -6.04 12.68
CA PHE A 64 1.69 -6.28 11.26
C PHE A 64 0.46 -6.86 10.55
N LEU A 65 -0.24 -7.82 11.15
CA LEU A 65 -1.48 -8.37 10.60
C LEU A 65 -2.58 -7.31 10.48
N GLY A 66 -2.76 -6.49 11.52
CA GLY A 66 -3.73 -5.40 11.52
C GLY A 66 -3.44 -4.36 10.42
N HIS A 67 -2.20 -3.89 10.35
CA HIS A 67 -1.77 -2.93 9.33
C HIS A 67 -1.84 -3.52 7.92
N THR A 68 -1.49 -4.79 7.74
CA THR A 68 -1.62 -5.47 6.44
C THR A 68 -3.08 -5.49 5.99
N THR A 69 -4.02 -5.77 6.89
CA THR A 69 -5.45 -5.80 6.57
C THR A 69 -5.95 -4.43 6.14
N LEU A 70 -5.57 -3.36 6.84
CA LEU A 70 -5.91 -1.99 6.49
C LEU A 70 -5.27 -1.58 5.15
N CYS A 71 -3.95 -1.72 5.04
CA CYS A 71 -3.21 -1.31 3.85
C CYS A 71 -3.65 -2.07 2.60
N MET A 72 -3.98 -3.37 2.72
CA MET A 72 -4.46 -4.18 1.61
C MET A 72 -5.70 -3.58 0.95
N ALA A 73 -6.65 -3.04 1.74
CA ALA A 73 -7.85 -2.42 1.20
C ALA A 73 -7.52 -1.21 0.33
N TYR A 74 -6.72 -0.27 0.83
CA TYR A 74 -6.33 0.95 0.12
C TYR A 74 -5.46 0.65 -1.11
N VAL A 75 -4.45 -0.19 -0.95
CA VAL A 75 -3.54 -0.58 -2.06
C VAL A 75 -4.29 -1.30 -3.16
N THR A 76 -5.29 -2.13 -2.80
CA THR A 76 -6.12 -2.82 -3.79
C THR A 76 -6.91 -1.82 -4.64
N VAL A 77 -7.43 -0.75 -4.07
CA VAL A 77 -8.16 0.29 -4.82
C VAL A 77 -7.21 0.99 -5.80
N VAL A 78 -6.01 1.39 -5.35
CA VAL A 78 -5.01 2.06 -6.20
C VAL A 78 -4.58 1.19 -7.38
N ILE A 79 -4.25 -0.09 -7.12
CA ILE A 79 -3.83 -1.01 -8.17
C ILE A 79 -4.99 -1.36 -9.11
N ARG A 80 -6.21 -1.52 -8.56
CA ARG A 80 -7.40 -1.83 -9.35
C ARG A 80 -7.76 -0.70 -10.31
N SER A 81 -7.71 0.57 -9.88
CA SER A 81 -8.00 1.72 -10.74
C SER A 81 -7.04 1.76 -11.92
N ARG A 82 -5.74 1.62 -11.66
CA ARG A 82 -4.73 1.58 -12.73
C ARG A 82 -4.93 0.41 -13.69
N LEU A 83 -5.23 -0.77 -13.16
CA LEU A 83 -5.48 -1.95 -13.98
C LEU A 83 -6.74 -1.81 -14.84
N ALA A 84 -7.75 -1.07 -14.36
CA ALA A 84 -8.97 -0.79 -15.12
C ALA A 84 -8.76 0.22 -16.26
N GLU A 85 -7.78 1.11 -16.14
CA GLU A 85 -7.40 2.07 -17.19
C GLU A 85 -6.58 1.44 -18.33
N LEU A 86 -5.91 0.32 -18.08
CA LEU A 86 -5.11 -0.36 -19.09
C LEU A 86 -5.98 -0.98 -20.17
N ASP A 87 -5.62 -0.71 -21.43
CA ASP A 87 -6.29 -1.29 -22.58
C ASP A 87 -6.11 -2.82 -22.59
N GLN A 88 -7.24 -3.53 -22.67
CA GLN A 88 -7.28 -4.99 -22.73
C GLN A 88 -6.74 -5.54 -24.05
N SER A 89 -6.77 -4.74 -25.11
CA SER A 89 -6.28 -5.13 -26.43
C SER A 89 -4.81 -5.56 -26.41
N LEU A 90 -3.99 -5.02 -25.48
CA LEU A 90 -2.59 -5.43 -25.32
C LEU A 90 -2.45 -6.87 -24.82
N GLU A 91 -3.33 -7.28 -23.90
CA GLU A 91 -3.37 -8.65 -23.38
C GLU A 91 -3.93 -9.61 -24.43
N GLU A 92 -4.98 -9.18 -25.15
CA GLU A 92 -5.65 -9.95 -26.22
C GLU A 92 -4.70 -10.17 -27.41
N ALA A 93 -4.01 -9.14 -27.88
CA ALA A 93 -3.03 -9.27 -28.96
C ALA A 93 -1.89 -10.23 -28.61
N ALA A 94 -1.44 -10.21 -27.34
CA ALA A 94 -0.43 -11.17 -26.90
C ALA A 94 -0.95 -12.61 -26.83
N MET A 95 -2.24 -12.80 -26.49
CA MET A 95 -2.89 -14.13 -26.55
C MET A 95 -3.01 -14.64 -27.98
N ASP A 96 -3.36 -13.79 -28.92
CA ASP A 96 -3.44 -14.13 -30.35
C ASP A 96 -2.08 -14.57 -30.92
N LEU A 97 -0.98 -14.01 -30.38
CA LEU A 97 0.39 -14.44 -30.67
C LEU A 97 0.82 -15.71 -29.92
N GLY A 98 -0.10 -16.39 -29.24
CA GLY A 98 0.15 -17.66 -28.54
C GLY A 98 0.81 -17.51 -27.16
N ALA A 99 0.87 -16.31 -26.57
CA ALA A 99 1.42 -16.15 -25.25
C ALA A 99 0.47 -16.72 -24.17
N ARG A 100 1.03 -17.47 -23.21
CA ARG A 100 0.26 -18.01 -22.08
C ARG A 100 -0.14 -16.88 -21.11
N PRO A 101 -1.32 -16.96 -20.43
CA PRO A 101 -1.80 -15.90 -19.51
C PRO A 101 -0.80 -15.50 -18.43
N MET A 102 -0.07 -16.46 -17.86
CA MET A 102 0.97 -16.15 -16.86
C MET A 102 2.13 -15.35 -17.45
N LYS A 103 2.53 -15.63 -18.70
CA LYS A 103 3.57 -14.86 -19.39
C LYS A 103 3.09 -13.43 -19.67
N ILE A 104 1.86 -13.26 -20.10
CA ILE A 104 1.23 -11.95 -20.33
C ILE A 104 1.22 -11.14 -19.03
N PHE A 105 0.80 -11.77 -17.93
CA PHE A 105 0.77 -11.10 -16.63
C PHE A 105 2.15 -10.57 -16.22
N PHE A 106 3.21 -11.38 -16.28
CA PHE A 106 4.55 -10.97 -15.83
C PHE A 106 5.27 -10.04 -16.80
N VAL A 107 5.05 -10.20 -18.12
CA VAL A 107 5.82 -9.47 -19.15
C VAL A 107 5.11 -8.19 -19.60
N ILE A 108 3.77 -8.15 -19.56
CA ILE A 108 2.99 -7.00 -20.05
C ILE A 108 2.28 -6.30 -18.89
N THR A 109 1.37 -7.01 -18.21
CA THR A 109 0.49 -6.39 -17.21
C THR A 109 1.27 -5.87 -16.01
N LEU A 110 2.15 -6.67 -15.41
CA LEU A 110 2.89 -6.30 -14.21
C LEU A 110 3.81 -5.09 -14.41
N PRO A 111 4.61 -4.99 -15.49
CA PRO A 111 5.41 -3.78 -15.75
C PRO A 111 4.57 -2.52 -15.96
N LEU A 112 3.42 -2.62 -16.63
CA LEU A 112 2.52 -1.48 -16.85
C LEU A 112 1.84 -1.00 -15.56
N VAL A 113 1.63 -1.91 -14.61
CA VAL A 113 1.04 -1.62 -13.29
C VAL A 113 2.10 -1.28 -12.24
N ALA A 114 3.39 -1.53 -12.51
CA ALA A 114 4.48 -1.30 -11.56
C ALA A 114 4.50 0.11 -10.93
N PRO A 115 4.22 1.22 -11.66
CA PRO A 115 4.13 2.54 -11.04
C PRO A 115 3.00 2.65 -10.01
N ALA A 116 1.87 1.98 -10.25
CA ALA A 116 0.76 1.96 -9.29
C ALA A 116 1.07 1.07 -8.07
N ILE A 117 1.83 -0.01 -8.25
CA ILE A 117 2.33 -0.84 -7.14
C ILE A 117 3.27 -0.02 -6.27
N ALA A 118 4.20 0.75 -6.87
CA ALA A 118 5.09 1.63 -6.13
C ALA A 118 4.32 2.70 -5.34
N SER A 119 3.31 3.34 -5.97
CA SER A 119 2.44 4.32 -5.30
C SER A 119 1.63 3.67 -4.18
N GLY A 120 1.08 2.48 -4.41
CA GLY A 120 0.37 1.70 -3.39
C GLY A 120 1.27 1.31 -2.21
N PHE A 121 2.52 0.93 -2.48
CA PHE A 121 3.50 0.63 -1.43
C PHE A 121 3.80 1.86 -0.57
N LEU A 122 4.02 3.02 -1.19
CA LEU A 122 4.24 4.28 -0.46
C LEU A 122 3.02 4.68 0.37
N LEU A 123 1.81 4.51 -0.19
CA LEU A 123 0.56 4.73 0.54
C LEU A 123 0.45 3.79 1.75
N GLY A 124 0.76 2.50 1.58
CA GLY A 124 0.76 1.52 2.66
C GLY A 124 1.74 1.87 3.79
N ILE A 125 2.96 2.32 3.44
CA ILE A 125 3.92 2.81 4.43
C ILE A 125 3.34 4.00 5.19
N THR A 126 2.76 4.98 4.49
CA THR A 126 2.20 6.18 5.11
C THR A 126 1.09 5.83 6.09
N LEU A 127 0.13 4.99 5.67
CA LEU A 127 -0.97 4.53 6.53
C LEU A 127 -0.47 3.76 7.74
N SER A 128 0.52 2.88 7.56
CA SER A 128 1.09 2.09 8.66
C SER A 128 1.88 2.93 9.65
N LEU A 129 2.57 3.99 9.19
CA LEU A 129 3.33 4.89 10.06
C LEU A 129 2.44 5.88 10.83
N ASP A 130 1.28 6.22 10.29
CA ASP A 130 0.35 7.18 10.91
C ASP A 130 -0.61 6.50 11.89
N ASP A 131 -0.80 5.18 11.80
CA ASP A 131 -1.77 4.47 12.62
C ASP A 131 -1.38 4.42 14.10
N VAL A 132 -2.30 4.88 14.93
CA VAL A 132 -2.28 4.76 16.40
C VAL A 132 -3.38 3.85 16.89
N VAL A 133 -4.50 3.83 16.17
CA VAL A 133 -5.75 3.25 16.67
C VAL A 133 -5.70 1.72 16.62
N ILE A 134 -5.49 1.14 15.44
CA ILE A 134 -5.40 -0.32 15.27
C ILE A 134 -4.22 -0.87 16.08
N ALA A 135 -3.06 -0.18 16.00
CA ALA A 135 -1.91 -0.55 16.80
C ALA A 135 -2.20 -0.58 18.31
N SER A 136 -3.06 0.34 18.82
CA SER A 136 -3.42 0.39 20.25
C SER A 136 -4.23 -0.82 20.74
N PHE A 137 -4.90 -1.54 19.87
CA PHE A 137 -5.59 -2.79 20.22
C PHE A 137 -4.66 -4.00 20.14
N LEU A 138 -3.68 -3.97 19.25
CA LEU A 138 -2.87 -5.13 18.87
C LEU A 138 -1.47 -5.16 19.51
N TRP A 139 -1.02 -4.05 20.14
CA TRP A 139 0.28 -4.00 20.78
C TRP A 139 0.37 -4.85 22.05
N GLY A 140 1.57 -5.29 22.38
CA GLY A 140 1.88 -6.02 23.59
C GLY A 140 3.21 -5.58 24.20
N PRO A 141 3.67 -6.24 25.26
CA PRO A 141 4.93 -5.90 25.92
C PRO A 141 6.08 -5.85 24.91
N GLY A 142 6.80 -4.72 24.86
CA GLY A 142 7.95 -4.53 23.96
C GLY A 142 7.63 -4.22 22.50
N SER A 143 6.35 -4.04 22.12
CA SER A 143 5.95 -3.82 20.72
C SER A 143 5.28 -2.47 20.47
N SER A 144 5.59 -1.42 21.24
CA SER A 144 5.01 -0.10 21.02
C SER A 144 5.51 0.55 19.73
N THR A 145 4.59 1.11 18.95
CA THR A 145 4.93 1.90 17.77
C THR A 145 5.30 3.34 18.14
N LEU A 146 6.05 4.02 17.26
CA LEU A 146 6.44 5.41 17.49
C LEU A 146 5.22 6.34 17.69
N PRO A 147 4.15 6.28 16.87
CA PRO A 147 2.95 7.10 17.10
C PRO A 147 2.30 6.86 18.47
N GLN A 148 2.24 5.61 18.93
CA GLN A 148 1.70 5.29 20.26
C GLN A 148 2.53 5.91 21.39
N VAL A 149 3.87 5.85 21.28
CA VAL A 149 4.78 6.46 22.28
C VAL A 149 4.55 7.97 22.31
N ILE A 150 4.48 8.62 21.14
CA ILE A 150 4.22 10.06 21.05
C ILE A 150 2.86 10.38 21.68
N PHE A 151 1.80 9.68 21.28
CA PHE A 151 0.46 9.91 21.80
C PHE A 151 0.36 9.70 23.32
N SER A 152 0.99 8.66 23.85
CA SER A 152 1.02 8.39 25.29
C SER A 152 1.76 9.45 26.09
N ARG A 153 2.82 10.04 25.51
CA ARG A 153 3.58 11.12 26.15
C ARG A 153 2.84 12.45 26.13
N ILE A 154 2.19 12.79 25.00
CA ILE A 154 1.36 13.99 24.90
C ILE A 154 0.25 13.97 25.96
N ARG A 155 -0.40 12.83 26.17
CA ARG A 155 -1.43 12.68 27.22
C ARG A 155 -0.93 12.89 28.65
N ARG A 156 0.35 12.64 28.92
CA ARG A 156 0.97 12.83 30.24
C ARG A 156 1.49 14.23 30.47
N GLY A 157 1.48 15.09 29.48
CA GLY A 157 1.96 16.46 29.47
C GLY A 157 3.01 16.68 28.38
N LEU A 158 3.12 17.92 27.93
CA LEU A 158 4.08 18.32 26.89
C LEU A 158 5.50 18.24 27.46
N ASP A 159 6.29 17.33 26.90
CA ASP A 159 7.72 17.18 27.22
C ASP A 159 8.53 17.86 26.10
N PRO A 160 9.52 18.73 26.45
CA PRO A 160 10.41 19.33 25.45
C PRO A 160 11.09 18.32 24.51
N GLN A 161 11.36 17.11 24.99
CA GLN A 161 11.92 16.03 24.17
C GLN A 161 11.00 15.64 23.00
N MET A 162 9.67 15.72 23.17
CA MET A 162 8.72 15.44 22.10
C MET A 162 8.75 16.49 21.00
N ASN A 163 8.92 17.76 21.36
CA ASN A 163 9.06 18.83 20.39
C ASN A 163 10.32 18.65 19.53
N VAL A 164 11.43 18.24 20.14
CA VAL A 164 12.69 17.93 19.43
C VAL A 164 12.48 16.74 18.49
N LEU A 165 11.86 15.66 18.97
CA LEU A 165 11.59 14.47 18.14
C LEU A 165 10.70 14.82 16.95
N ALA A 166 9.61 15.54 17.18
CA ALA A 166 8.70 15.98 16.11
C ALA A 166 9.43 16.86 15.08
N THR A 167 10.27 17.81 15.54
CA THR A 167 11.05 18.68 14.66
C THR A 167 12.02 17.88 13.79
N ILE A 168 12.70 16.88 14.37
CA ILE A 168 13.61 16.00 13.62
C ILE A 168 12.85 15.21 12.56
N ILE A 169 11.72 14.61 12.91
CA ILE A 169 10.90 13.83 11.95
C ILE A 169 10.42 14.72 10.82
N ILE A 170 9.86 15.89 11.13
CA ILE A 170 9.40 16.87 10.13
C ILE A 170 10.57 17.32 9.25
N GLY A 171 11.73 17.59 9.84
CA GLY A 171 12.94 17.97 9.10
C GLY A 171 13.39 16.88 8.11
N ILE A 172 13.42 15.62 8.54
CA ILE A 172 13.80 14.48 7.70
C ILE A 172 12.78 14.31 6.56
N VAL A 173 11.48 14.22 6.89
CA VAL A 173 10.42 14.03 5.89
C VAL A 173 10.37 15.21 4.92
N GLY A 174 10.43 16.45 5.42
CA GLY A 174 10.45 17.65 4.58
C GLY A 174 11.65 17.65 3.61
N THR A 175 12.83 17.29 4.08
CA THR A 175 14.03 17.20 3.24
C THR A 175 13.87 16.12 2.18
N LEU A 176 13.35 14.95 2.53
CA LEU A 176 13.09 13.86 1.57
C LEU A 176 12.06 14.27 0.50
N VAL A 177 10.99 14.94 0.90
CA VAL A 177 9.95 15.42 -0.03
C VAL A 177 10.52 16.47 -0.99
N ILE A 178 11.28 17.44 -0.49
CA ILE A 178 11.92 18.47 -1.32
C ILE A 178 12.92 17.81 -2.28
N ALA A 179 13.74 16.89 -1.82
CA ALA A 179 14.70 16.18 -2.66
C ALA A 179 13.97 15.35 -3.75
N ALA A 180 12.95 14.59 -3.38
CA ALA A 180 12.15 13.80 -4.32
C ALA A 180 11.50 14.69 -5.39
N ASN A 181 10.89 15.81 -4.99
CA ASN A 181 10.28 16.77 -5.91
C ASN A 181 11.32 17.38 -6.85
N TYR A 182 12.47 17.75 -6.34
CA TYR A 182 13.57 18.28 -7.17
C TYR A 182 14.05 17.28 -8.23
N PHE A 183 14.20 16.00 -7.85
CA PHE A 183 14.56 14.94 -8.79
C PHE A 183 13.47 14.70 -9.84
N MET A 184 12.20 14.67 -9.43
CA MET A 184 11.06 14.50 -10.35
C MET A 184 10.99 15.66 -11.37
N LEU A 185 11.13 16.91 -10.91
CA LEU A 185 11.13 18.08 -11.80
C LEU A 185 12.30 18.03 -12.80
N ARG A 186 13.48 17.65 -12.34
CA ARG A 186 14.63 17.48 -13.25
C ARG A 186 14.37 16.41 -14.32
N GLN A 187 13.79 15.28 -13.94
CA GLN A 187 13.46 14.23 -14.90
C GLN A 187 12.37 14.66 -15.88
N ALA A 188 11.33 15.37 -15.41
CA ALA A 188 10.27 15.89 -16.26
C ALA A 188 10.84 16.86 -17.31
N THR A 189 11.64 17.84 -16.88
CA THR A 189 12.28 18.81 -17.79
C THR A 189 13.22 18.12 -18.80
N LYS A 190 13.92 17.06 -18.38
CA LYS A 190 14.77 16.30 -19.31
C LYS A 190 13.95 15.59 -20.38
N ARG A 191 12.86 14.92 -19.99
CA ARG A 191 11.93 14.25 -20.93
C ARG A 191 11.28 15.23 -21.90
N GLU A 192 10.85 16.40 -21.43
CA GLU A 192 10.31 17.45 -22.30
C GLU A 192 11.31 17.93 -23.35
N ARG A 193 12.58 18.14 -22.94
CA ARG A 193 13.65 18.51 -23.89
C ARG A 193 13.92 17.43 -24.92
N GLU A 194 13.94 16.16 -24.51
CA GLU A 194 14.13 15.03 -25.41
C GLU A 194 12.97 14.91 -26.41
N MET A 195 11.73 15.08 -25.99
CA MET A 195 10.54 15.09 -26.87
C MET A 195 10.58 16.25 -27.85
N GLN A 196 10.93 17.46 -27.39
CA GLN A 196 11.07 18.63 -28.28
C GLN A 196 12.21 18.48 -29.30
N ALA A 197 13.32 17.86 -28.90
CA ALA A 197 14.44 17.59 -29.80
C ALA A 197 14.04 16.56 -30.87
N ALA A 198 13.32 15.48 -30.46
CA ALA A 198 12.84 14.49 -31.42
C ALA A 198 11.83 15.08 -32.40
N TYR A 199 10.88 15.90 -31.95
CA TYR A 199 9.92 16.58 -32.81
C TYR A 199 10.58 17.52 -33.82
N LYS A 200 11.60 18.31 -33.39
CA LYS A 200 12.34 19.17 -34.28
C LYS A 200 13.18 18.41 -35.32
N ALA A 201 13.70 17.25 -34.94
CA ALA A 201 14.43 16.37 -35.86
C ALA A 201 13.51 15.79 -36.94
N GLU A 202 12.31 15.38 -36.55
CA GLU A 202 11.29 14.86 -37.47
C GLU A 202 10.81 15.95 -38.46
N GLN A 203 10.55 17.16 -38.00
CA GLN A 203 10.19 18.29 -38.89
C GLN A 203 11.29 18.59 -39.89
N LYS A 204 12.57 18.62 -39.48
CA LYS A 204 13.69 18.82 -40.42
C LYS A 204 13.79 17.71 -41.45
N ALA A 205 13.52 16.48 -41.08
CA ALA A 205 13.55 15.35 -42.01
C ALA A 205 12.43 15.46 -43.07
N LEU A 206 11.24 15.95 -42.67
CA LEU A 206 10.12 16.19 -43.58
C LEU A 206 10.37 17.38 -44.53
N GLU A 207 11.07 18.44 -44.10
CA GLU A 207 11.43 19.60 -44.92
C GLU A 207 12.53 19.29 -45.91
N SER A 208 13.33 18.24 -45.69
CA SER A 208 14.46 17.82 -46.56
C SER A 208 14.09 16.74 -47.58
N ALA A 209 12.89 16.18 -47.50
CA ALA A 209 12.36 15.17 -48.42
C ALA A 209 11.46 15.77 -49.49
#